data_7834c2a9373588eb6a0218c84f3d9365
#
_entry.id   7834c2a9373588eb6a0218c84f3d9365
#
_cell.length_a   1.000
_cell.length_b   1.000
_cell.length_c   1.000
_cell.angle_alpha   90.00
_cell.angle_beta   90.00
_cell.angle_gamma   90.00
#
_symmetry.space_group_name_H-M   'P 1'
#
loop_
_entity.id
_entity.type
_entity.pdbx_description
1 polymer ?
#
loop_
_entity_poly.entity_id
_entity_poly.type
_entity_poly.pdbx_seq_one_letter_code
_entity_poly.pdbx_strand_id
1 'polypeptide(L)'
;MEILNSGKVIEYLKRAKKIAVLTGAGISAESGIPTFRGENGLWTKLSPNELASFEAFYNNTAIVSEWYNHRREIIEDSKPNHGHYALVELSKIPEVFNLITQNIDGLHQKAGCTDVIELHGNILESYCTQCGRRYTSEEFEEIYLNAMNHIPRCNCGGLIRPDVVWFGESLPSESIERAYQASINADVFLSIGTSAQVVPASDLPRYAKRNGALLIEVNPNRTMLTDTVDLWLQGKAGEILPKFVEEYRTILET
;
A
#
# COMPACT_ATOMS: atom_id res chain seq x y z
N MET A 1 -26.89 -6.49 9.78
CA MET A 1 -26.05 -5.86 8.74
C MET A 1 -26.16 -4.36 8.92
N GLU A 2 -25.10 -3.75 9.35
CA GLU A 2 -25.07 -2.31 9.69
C GLU A 2 -24.47 -1.49 8.53
N ILE A 3 -23.47 -2.02 7.86
CA ILE A 3 -22.73 -1.31 6.82
C ILE A 3 -23.00 -1.82 5.40
N LEU A 4 -23.44 -3.07 5.23
CA LEU A 4 -23.77 -3.70 3.95
C LEU A 4 -25.30 -3.82 3.79
N ASN A 5 -26.01 -2.69 3.72
CA ASN A 5 -27.48 -2.66 3.74
C ASN A 5 -28.13 -2.44 2.35
N SER A 6 -27.34 -2.24 1.30
CA SER A 6 -27.85 -2.09 -0.07
C SER A 6 -28.10 -3.43 -0.73
N GLY A 7 -29.34 -3.69 -1.21
CA GLY A 7 -29.68 -4.93 -1.91
C GLY A 7 -28.77 -5.20 -3.13
N LYS A 8 -28.40 -4.16 -3.88
CA LYS A 8 -27.44 -4.26 -5.00
C LYS A 8 -26.09 -4.75 -4.53
N VAL A 9 -25.54 -4.17 -3.45
CA VAL A 9 -24.22 -4.56 -2.89
C VAL A 9 -24.25 -6.01 -2.42
N ILE A 10 -25.29 -6.40 -1.69
CA ILE A 10 -25.48 -7.79 -1.22
C ILE A 10 -25.50 -8.76 -2.38
N GLU A 11 -26.25 -8.44 -3.45
CA GLU A 11 -26.35 -9.31 -4.63
C GLU A 11 -24.99 -9.49 -5.35
N TYR A 12 -24.20 -8.42 -5.45
CA TYR A 12 -22.84 -8.50 -5.99
C TYR A 12 -21.93 -9.36 -5.11
N LEU A 13 -21.93 -9.12 -3.79
CA LEU A 13 -21.09 -9.87 -2.85
C LEU A 13 -21.42 -11.37 -2.85
N LYS A 14 -22.70 -11.76 -2.93
CA LYS A 14 -23.11 -13.18 -3.03
C LYS A 14 -22.54 -13.90 -4.24
N ARG A 15 -22.29 -13.20 -5.33
CA ARG A 15 -21.81 -13.78 -6.60
C ARG A 15 -20.32 -13.59 -6.82
N ALA A 16 -19.68 -12.80 -5.99
CA ALA A 16 -18.28 -12.43 -6.15
C ALA A 16 -17.35 -13.63 -5.96
N LYS A 17 -16.59 -13.95 -6.98
CA LYS A 17 -15.54 -14.98 -6.96
C LYS A 17 -14.14 -14.39 -6.92
N LYS A 18 -13.99 -13.18 -7.43
CA LYS A 18 -12.70 -12.48 -7.57
C LYS A 18 -12.77 -11.13 -6.88
N ILE A 19 -11.97 -10.97 -5.85
CA ILE A 19 -11.84 -9.71 -5.12
C ILE A 19 -10.44 -9.15 -5.32
N ALA A 20 -10.35 -7.88 -5.72
CA ALA A 20 -9.11 -7.12 -5.71
C ALA A 20 -9.20 -5.98 -4.68
N VAL A 21 -8.10 -5.73 -4.00
CA VAL A 21 -7.98 -4.70 -2.98
C VAL A 21 -6.79 -3.82 -3.31
N LEU A 22 -6.98 -2.49 -3.29
CA LEU A 22 -5.90 -1.51 -3.34
C LEU A 22 -5.81 -0.79 -1.99
N THR A 23 -4.65 -0.85 -1.35
CA THR A 23 -4.41 -0.13 -0.09
C THR A 23 -3.45 1.03 -0.28
N GLY A 24 -3.64 2.09 0.52
CA GLY A 24 -2.72 3.21 0.67
C GLY A 24 -2.38 3.46 2.14
N ALA A 25 -1.62 4.50 2.44
CA ALA A 25 -1.06 4.76 3.77
C ALA A 25 -2.10 4.89 4.90
N GLY A 26 -3.36 5.14 4.56
CA GLY A 26 -4.45 5.23 5.53
C GLY A 26 -4.72 3.93 6.29
N ILE A 27 -4.43 2.75 5.70
CA ILE A 27 -4.60 1.48 6.43
C ILE A 27 -3.55 1.33 7.54
N SER A 28 -2.36 1.90 7.36
CA SER A 28 -1.24 1.81 8.32
C SER A 28 -1.24 2.92 9.37
N ALA A 29 -2.15 3.91 9.26
CA ALA A 29 -2.24 5.03 10.20
C ALA A 29 -2.51 4.56 11.64
N GLU A 30 -3.37 3.55 11.81
CA GLU A 30 -3.69 2.96 13.13
C GLU A 30 -2.56 2.06 13.68
N SER A 31 -1.53 1.80 12.87
CA SER A 31 -0.28 1.15 13.29
C SER A 31 0.80 2.15 13.72
N GLY A 32 0.49 3.44 13.76
CA GLY A 32 1.42 4.51 14.13
C GLY A 32 2.29 5.03 12.99
N ILE A 33 2.09 4.55 11.75
CA ILE A 33 2.85 5.03 10.59
C ILE A 33 2.17 6.29 10.03
N PRO A 34 2.88 7.43 9.97
CA PRO A 34 2.32 8.68 9.44
C PRO A 34 1.89 8.52 7.96
N THR A 35 0.72 9.06 7.63
CA THR A 35 0.27 9.14 6.24
C THR A 35 1.07 10.18 5.46
N PHE A 36 1.12 10.05 4.13
CA PHE A 36 1.82 11.02 3.27
C PHE A 36 0.98 12.28 3.02
N ARG A 37 -0.34 12.15 2.92
CA ARG A 37 -1.30 13.22 2.62
C ARG A 37 -2.36 13.31 3.71
N GLY A 38 -3.13 14.41 3.69
CA GLY A 38 -4.10 14.75 4.71
C GLY A 38 -3.56 15.82 5.67
N GLU A 39 -4.34 16.20 6.65
CA GLU A 39 -4.09 17.34 7.55
C GLU A 39 -2.73 17.27 8.28
N ASN A 40 -2.30 16.06 8.67
CA ASN A 40 -1.02 15.80 9.32
C ASN A 40 -0.08 14.93 8.46
N GLY A 41 -0.29 14.89 7.14
CA GLY A 41 0.51 14.09 6.23
C GLY A 41 1.95 14.60 6.10
N LEU A 42 2.89 13.70 5.83
CA LEU A 42 4.32 14.03 5.71
C LEU A 42 4.58 15.14 4.67
N TRP A 43 3.86 15.07 3.53
CA TRP A 43 4.03 16.04 2.44
C TRP A 43 3.43 17.43 2.72
N THR A 44 2.81 17.65 3.88
CA THR A 44 2.44 19.00 4.34
C THR A 44 3.61 19.77 4.90
N LYS A 45 4.64 19.06 5.37
CA LYS A 45 5.84 19.63 6.02
C LYS A 45 7.12 19.44 5.22
N LEU A 46 7.15 18.45 4.33
CA LEU A 46 8.32 18.04 3.55
C LEU A 46 7.96 17.99 2.07
N SER A 47 8.90 18.36 1.21
CA SER A 47 8.70 18.24 -0.23
C SER A 47 9.03 16.83 -0.70
N PRO A 48 8.12 16.14 -1.44
CA PRO A 48 8.44 14.87 -2.07
C PRO A 48 9.70 14.96 -2.97
N ASN A 49 9.88 16.07 -3.67
CA ASN A 49 11.01 16.28 -4.57
C ASN A 49 12.36 16.37 -3.82
N GLU A 50 12.34 16.73 -2.54
CA GLU A 50 13.56 16.86 -1.72
C GLU A 50 13.99 15.57 -1.04
N LEU A 51 13.08 14.58 -0.92
CA LEU A 51 13.32 13.34 -0.14
C LEU A 51 13.00 12.06 -0.90
N ALA A 52 12.12 12.11 -1.89
CA ALA A 52 11.63 10.95 -2.61
C ALA A 52 11.77 11.12 -4.13
N SER A 53 12.94 11.56 -4.58
CA SER A 53 13.31 11.67 -5.98
C SER A 53 14.75 11.22 -6.22
N PHE A 54 15.02 10.83 -7.45
CA PHE A 54 16.36 10.43 -7.90
C PHE A 54 17.38 11.58 -7.73
N GLU A 55 16.97 12.78 -8.11
CA GLU A 55 17.78 13.98 -8.00
C GLU A 55 18.15 14.31 -6.55
N ALA A 56 17.17 14.24 -5.65
CA ALA A 56 17.39 14.46 -4.22
C ALA A 56 18.42 13.49 -3.65
N PHE A 57 18.32 12.21 -3.98
CA PHE A 57 19.24 11.18 -3.49
C PHE A 57 20.68 11.43 -3.93
N TYR A 58 20.93 11.78 -5.18
CA TYR A 58 22.29 12.02 -5.65
C TYR A 58 22.87 13.36 -5.20
N ASN A 59 22.03 14.39 -5.03
CA ASN A 59 22.48 15.70 -4.57
C ASN A 59 22.67 15.76 -3.05
N ASN A 60 21.88 14.98 -2.28
CA ASN A 60 21.86 15.03 -0.82
C ASN A 60 21.78 13.61 -0.21
N THR A 61 22.64 12.69 -0.66
CA THR A 61 22.61 11.27 -0.28
C THR A 61 22.52 11.06 1.24
N ALA A 62 23.29 11.82 2.03
CA ALA A 62 23.30 11.68 3.49
C ALA A 62 21.90 11.97 4.09
N ILE A 63 21.30 13.10 3.71
CA ILE A 63 19.99 13.53 4.23
C ILE A 63 18.89 12.54 3.83
N VAL A 64 18.89 12.11 2.57
CA VAL A 64 17.91 11.13 2.08
C VAL A 64 18.10 9.77 2.76
N SER A 65 19.34 9.31 2.93
CA SER A 65 19.64 8.05 3.62
C SER A 65 19.20 8.10 5.08
N GLU A 66 19.47 9.18 5.79
CA GLU A 66 19.04 9.40 7.19
C GLU A 66 17.51 9.40 7.31
N TRP A 67 16.81 10.11 6.42
CA TRP A 67 15.35 10.17 6.42
C TRP A 67 14.72 8.80 6.18
N TYR A 68 15.23 8.02 5.23
CA TYR A 68 14.74 6.65 4.98
C TYR A 68 15.10 5.69 6.11
N ASN A 69 16.29 5.82 6.72
CA ASN A 69 16.65 5.01 7.88
C ASN A 69 15.73 5.26 9.06
N HIS A 70 15.48 6.53 9.41
CA HIS A 70 14.53 6.86 10.47
C HIS A 70 13.11 6.32 10.19
N ARG A 71 12.66 6.34 8.94
CA ARG A 71 11.36 5.75 8.58
C ARG A 71 11.38 4.23 8.70
N ARG A 72 12.49 3.57 8.36
CA ARG A 72 12.66 2.13 8.53
C ARG A 72 12.52 1.73 9.99
N GLU A 73 13.19 2.43 10.90
CA GLU A 73 13.08 2.23 12.35
C GLU A 73 11.62 2.29 12.84
N ILE A 74 10.87 3.32 12.45
CA ILE A 74 9.45 3.46 12.78
C ILE A 74 8.63 2.25 12.27
N ILE A 75 8.90 1.80 11.05
CA ILE A 75 8.16 0.71 10.40
C ILE A 75 8.50 -0.65 11.02
N GLU A 76 9.75 -0.89 11.37
CA GLU A 76 10.18 -2.13 12.05
C GLU A 76 9.51 -2.30 13.42
N ASP A 77 9.38 -1.22 14.18
CA ASP A 77 8.68 -1.19 15.46
C ASP A 77 7.15 -1.30 15.32
N SER A 78 6.62 -1.02 14.15
CA SER A 78 5.18 -1.02 13.92
C SER A 78 4.60 -2.44 13.82
N LYS A 79 3.34 -2.59 14.24
CA LYS A 79 2.60 -3.85 14.17
C LYS A 79 1.39 -3.70 13.27
N PRO A 80 1.01 -4.76 12.53
CA PRO A 80 -0.26 -4.78 11.83
C PRO A 80 -1.43 -4.47 12.78
N ASN A 81 -2.41 -3.72 12.29
CA ASN A 81 -3.65 -3.41 13.01
C ASN A 81 -4.81 -4.29 12.53
N HIS A 82 -5.98 -4.11 13.10
CA HIS A 82 -7.18 -4.90 12.80
C HIS A 82 -7.56 -4.85 11.31
N GLY A 83 -7.28 -3.76 10.59
CA GLY A 83 -7.51 -3.66 9.15
C GLY A 83 -6.66 -4.64 8.35
N HIS A 84 -5.38 -4.78 8.69
CA HIS A 84 -4.48 -5.74 8.05
C HIS A 84 -4.94 -7.19 8.30
N TYR A 85 -5.27 -7.54 9.54
CA TYR A 85 -5.77 -8.88 9.88
C TYR A 85 -7.12 -9.17 9.22
N ALA A 86 -8.00 -8.18 9.10
CA ALA A 86 -9.26 -8.33 8.38
C ALA A 86 -9.06 -8.67 6.89
N LEU A 87 -8.02 -8.12 6.25
CA LEU A 87 -7.68 -8.50 4.87
C LEU A 87 -7.17 -9.93 4.74
N VAL A 88 -6.44 -10.44 5.74
CA VAL A 88 -6.09 -11.88 5.81
C VAL A 88 -7.35 -12.74 5.91
N GLU A 89 -8.34 -12.33 6.71
CA GLU A 89 -9.61 -13.05 6.81
C GLU A 89 -10.45 -12.94 5.52
N LEU A 90 -10.44 -11.76 4.88
CA LEU A 90 -11.12 -11.55 3.60
C LEU A 90 -10.53 -12.43 2.50
N SER A 91 -9.21 -12.62 2.48
CA SER A 91 -8.53 -13.42 1.44
C SER A 91 -8.97 -14.89 1.40
N LYS A 92 -9.57 -15.39 2.47
CA LYS A 92 -10.05 -16.78 2.59
C LYS A 92 -11.46 -16.99 2.02
N ILE A 93 -12.15 -15.91 1.62
CA ILE A 93 -13.56 -15.98 1.21
C ILE A 93 -13.72 -16.20 -0.29
N PRO A 94 -13.13 -15.39 -1.20
CA PRO A 94 -13.32 -15.55 -2.65
C PRO A 94 -12.44 -16.67 -3.23
N GLU A 95 -12.77 -17.12 -4.44
CA GLU A 95 -11.93 -18.07 -5.19
C GLU A 95 -10.57 -17.45 -5.57
N VAL A 96 -10.56 -16.14 -5.85
CA VAL A 96 -9.36 -15.39 -6.20
C VAL A 96 -9.32 -14.09 -5.38
N PHE A 97 -8.23 -13.87 -4.69
CA PHE A 97 -7.98 -12.65 -3.94
C PHE A 97 -6.65 -12.02 -4.37
N ASN A 98 -6.68 -10.74 -4.71
CA ASN A 98 -5.49 -9.98 -5.06
C ASN A 98 -5.36 -8.77 -4.15
N LEU A 99 -4.25 -8.69 -3.41
CA LEU A 99 -3.93 -7.55 -2.57
C LEU A 99 -2.84 -6.71 -3.23
N ILE A 100 -3.21 -5.50 -3.62
CA ILE A 100 -2.34 -4.50 -4.24
C ILE A 100 -2.08 -3.42 -3.19
N THR A 101 -0.83 -3.02 -3.01
CA THR A 101 -0.51 -1.95 -2.06
C THR A 101 0.38 -0.88 -2.66
N GLN A 102 0.11 0.37 -2.28
CA GLN A 102 0.99 1.52 -2.49
C GLN A 102 1.96 1.70 -1.32
N ASN A 103 1.75 0.96 -0.23
CA ASN A 103 2.57 1.07 0.97
C ASN A 103 3.88 0.32 0.79
N ILE A 104 4.90 0.82 1.48
CA ILE A 104 6.26 0.26 1.47
C ILE A 104 6.64 -0.36 2.83
N ASP A 105 5.65 -0.54 3.73
CA ASP A 105 5.87 -0.85 5.15
C ASP A 105 5.91 -2.35 5.47
N GLY A 106 5.56 -3.24 4.53
CA GLY A 106 5.54 -4.68 4.75
C GLY A 106 4.50 -5.18 5.76
N LEU A 107 3.58 -4.31 6.27
CA LEU A 107 2.63 -4.72 7.30
C LEU A 107 1.60 -5.75 6.83
N HIS A 108 1.28 -5.78 5.55
CA HIS A 108 0.43 -6.83 4.99
C HIS A 108 1.06 -8.21 5.11
N GLN A 109 2.34 -8.33 4.75
CA GLN A 109 3.11 -9.57 4.90
C GLN A 109 3.28 -9.93 6.37
N LYS A 110 3.59 -8.95 7.23
CA LYS A 110 3.71 -9.13 8.69
C LYS A 110 2.40 -9.58 9.34
N ALA A 111 1.24 -9.23 8.76
CA ALA A 111 -0.08 -9.72 9.18
C ALA A 111 -0.38 -11.15 8.72
N GLY A 112 0.33 -11.67 7.71
CA GLY A 112 0.15 -12.99 7.14
C GLY A 112 -0.49 -13.01 5.75
N CYS A 113 -0.61 -11.85 5.07
CA CYS A 113 -0.99 -11.83 3.66
C CYS A 113 0.13 -12.42 2.81
N THR A 114 -0.22 -13.33 1.92
CA THR A 114 0.68 -13.89 0.92
C THR A 114 0.46 -13.22 -0.44
N ASP A 115 1.49 -13.22 -1.29
CA ASP A 115 1.42 -12.72 -2.67
C ASP A 115 0.89 -11.28 -2.79
N VAL A 116 1.43 -10.37 -1.97
CA VAL A 116 1.10 -8.94 -2.01
C VAL A 116 1.76 -8.28 -3.22
N ILE A 117 0.98 -7.56 -4.03
CA ILE A 117 1.49 -6.80 -5.18
C ILE A 117 1.93 -5.41 -4.70
N GLU A 118 3.22 -5.23 -4.49
CA GLU A 118 3.83 -3.97 -4.04
C GLU A 118 4.11 -3.07 -5.25
N LEU A 119 3.34 -1.96 -5.37
CA LEU A 119 3.51 -1.03 -6.49
C LEU A 119 4.70 -0.08 -6.32
N HIS A 120 5.05 0.22 -5.08
CA HIS A 120 6.08 1.21 -4.77
C HIS A 120 7.30 0.62 -4.06
N GLY A 121 7.46 -0.72 -4.12
CA GLY A 121 8.56 -1.42 -3.47
C GLY A 121 8.38 -1.60 -1.96
N ASN A 122 9.51 -1.84 -1.26
CA ASN A 122 9.53 -2.13 0.17
C ASN A 122 10.71 -1.44 0.84
N ILE A 123 10.47 -0.67 1.90
CA ILE A 123 11.52 0.09 2.59
C ILE A 123 12.48 -0.81 3.39
N LEU A 124 12.03 -2.02 3.74
CA LEU A 124 12.84 -2.99 4.47
C LEU A 124 13.89 -3.67 3.58
N GLU A 125 13.79 -3.49 2.27
CA GLU A 125 14.78 -3.92 1.31
C GLU A 125 15.60 -2.75 0.79
N SER A 126 16.85 -3.03 0.39
CA SER A 126 17.74 -2.05 -0.22
C SER A 126 18.52 -2.68 -1.36
N TYR A 127 19.05 -1.87 -2.27
CA TYR A 127 19.91 -2.36 -3.34
C TYR A 127 21.02 -1.37 -3.70
N CYS A 128 22.10 -1.90 -4.27
CA CYS A 128 23.19 -1.10 -4.81
C CYS A 128 22.82 -0.51 -6.17
N THR A 129 22.97 0.79 -6.32
CA THR A 129 22.67 1.50 -7.57
C THR A 129 23.57 1.15 -8.75
N GLN A 130 24.73 0.52 -8.50
CA GLN A 130 25.72 0.21 -9.53
C GLN A 130 25.70 -1.26 -9.94
N CYS A 131 25.71 -2.21 -8.99
CA CYS A 131 25.78 -3.63 -9.28
C CYS A 131 24.47 -4.39 -9.02
N GLY A 132 23.43 -3.75 -8.50
CA GLY A 132 22.13 -4.37 -8.25
C GLY A 132 22.10 -5.35 -7.05
N ARG A 133 23.20 -5.51 -6.29
CA ARG A 133 23.18 -6.37 -5.10
C ARG A 133 22.10 -5.90 -4.14
N ARG A 134 21.27 -6.83 -3.69
CA ARG A 134 20.21 -6.57 -2.69
C ARG A 134 20.74 -6.78 -1.28
N TYR A 135 20.10 -6.11 -0.33
CA TYR A 135 20.43 -6.12 1.09
C TYR A 135 19.14 -6.21 1.90
N THR A 136 19.15 -7.03 2.95
CA THR A 136 18.08 -7.04 3.96
C THR A 136 18.17 -5.77 4.84
N SER A 137 17.17 -5.57 5.70
CA SER A 137 17.19 -4.46 6.65
C SER A 137 18.40 -4.53 7.59
N GLU A 138 18.71 -5.71 8.11
CA GLU A 138 19.81 -5.95 9.03
C GLU A 138 21.19 -5.70 8.35
N GLU A 139 21.37 -6.22 7.13
CA GLU A 139 22.60 -5.99 6.35
C GLU A 139 22.79 -4.50 6.03
N PHE A 140 21.69 -3.81 5.71
CA PHE A 140 21.73 -2.37 5.44
C PHE A 140 22.08 -1.59 6.70
N GLU A 141 21.44 -1.88 7.84
CA GLU A 141 21.68 -1.20 9.11
C GLU A 141 23.16 -1.30 9.52
N GLU A 142 23.76 -2.50 9.45
CA GLU A 142 25.17 -2.68 9.74
C GLU A 142 26.06 -1.80 8.86
N ILE A 143 25.77 -1.74 7.55
CA ILE A 143 26.51 -0.89 6.61
C ILE A 143 26.29 0.60 6.91
N TYR A 144 25.06 1.01 7.19
CA TYR A 144 24.69 2.40 7.46
C TYR A 144 25.36 2.95 8.73
N LEU A 145 25.35 2.19 9.82
CA LEU A 145 25.96 2.58 11.10
C LEU A 145 27.49 2.74 10.98
N ASN A 146 28.15 1.95 10.14
CA ASN A 146 29.58 2.01 9.90
C ASN A 146 29.98 2.93 8.75
N ALA A 147 29.00 3.53 8.05
CA ALA A 147 29.29 4.35 6.88
C ALA A 147 29.78 5.76 7.26
N MET A 148 30.81 6.23 6.56
CA MET A 148 31.26 7.62 6.71
C MET A 148 30.14 8.58 6.31
N ASN A 149 29.83 9.51 7.19
CA ASN A 149 28.76 10.52 7.02
C ASN A 149 27.37 9.89 6.73
N HIS A 150 27.11 8.68 7.22
CA HIS A 150 25.85 7.96 6.98
C HIS A 150 25.51 7.76 5.49
N ILE A 151 26.51 7.64 4.64
CA ILE A 151 26.35 7.35 3.20
C ILE A 151 26.68 5.86 2.96
N PRO A 152 25.67 4.99 2.91
CA PRO A 152 25.89 3.55 2.78
C PRO A 152 26.40 3.21 1.36
N ARG A 153 27.50 2.45 1.29
CA ARG A 153 28.13 2.01 0.05
C ARG A 153 28.30 0.50 -0.02
N CYS A 154 28.05 -0.01 -1.20
CA CYS A 154 28.37 -1.39 -1.56
C CYS A 154 29.89 -1.60 -1.69
N ASN A 155 30.33 -2.84 -1.56
CA ASN A 155 31.74 -3.20 -1.80
C ASN A 155 32.24 -2.87 -3.22
N CYS A 156 31.33 -2.69 -4.19
CA CYS A 156 31.70 -2.22 -5.54
C CYS A 156 31.89 -0.70 -5.64
N GLY A 157 31.68 0.05 -4.54
CA GLY A 157 31.73 1.50 -4.47
C GLY A 157 30.41 2.23 -4.75
N GLY A 158 29.40 1.52 -5.30
CA GLY A 158 28.07 2.09 -5.57
C GLY A 158 27.30 2.48 -4.31
N LEU A 159 26.44 3.47 -4.41
CA LEU A 159 25.53 3.85 -3.32
C LEU A 159 24.49 2.76 -3.08
N ILE A 160 24.09 2.57 -1.83
CA ILE A 160 22.98 1.69 -1.46
C ILE A 160 21.76 2.57 -1.18
N ARG A 161 20.62 2.23 -1.78
CA ARG A 161 19.35 2.94 -1.58
C ARG A 161 18.23 1.97 -1.16
N PRO A 162 17.17 2.46 -0.50
CA PRO A 162 15.98 1.64 -0.24
C PRO A 162 15.33 1.22 -1.57
N ASP A 163 14.74 0.02 -1.59
CA ASP A 163 14.01 -0.51 -2.74
C ASP A 163 12.58 0.06 -2.77
N VAL A 164 12.50 1.37 -2.93
CA VAL A 164 11.24 2.11 -3.05
C VAL A 164 11.21 2.90 -4.36
N VAL A 165 10.03 3.01 -4.96
CA VAL A 165 9.82 3.80 -6.18
C VAL A 165 9.69 5.28 -5.80
N TRP A 166 10.56 6.11 -6.35
CA TRP A 166 10.54 7.56 -6.17
C TRP A 166 9.69 8.27 -7.22
N PHE A 167 9.32 9.50 -6.94
CA PHE A 167 8.66 10.34 -7.93
C PHE A 167 9.55 10.53 -9.17
N GLY A 168 8.94 10.31 -10.33
CA GLY A 168 9.65 10.32 -11.62
C GLY A 168 10.20 8.94 -12.05
N GLU A 169 10.22 7.95 -11.16
CA GLU A 169 10.57 6.57 -11.54
C GLU A 169 9.33 5.80 -12.05
N SER A 170 9.57 4.87 -12.95
CA SER A 170 8.55 3.92 -13.41
C SER A 170 8.27 2.89 -12.33
N LEU A 171 7.00 2.50 -12.18
CA LEU A 171 6.65 1.36 -11.33
C LEU A 171 7.25 0.07 -11.91
N PRO A 172 7.53 -0.95 -11.07
CA PRO A 172 7.95 -2.26 -11.55
C PRO A 172 6.95 -2.81 -12.54
N SER A 173 7.41 -3.14 -13.75
CA SER A 173 6.53 -3.53 -14.87
C SER A 173 5.67 -4.76 -14.56
N GLU A 174 6.22 -5.73 -13.86
CA GLU A 174 5.48 -6.92 -13.41
C GLU A 174 4.40 -6.56 -12.40
N SER A 175 4.72 -5.74 -11.38
CA SER A 175 3.75 -5.35 -10.35
C SER A 175 2.58 -4.57 -10.92
N ILE A 176 2.83 -3.59 -11.79
CA ILE A 176 1.74 -2.79 -12.37
C ILE A 176 0.89 -3.60 -13.35
N GLU A 177 1.48 -4.51 -14.13
CA GLU A 177 0.72 -5.39 -15.01
C GLU A 177 -0.15 -6.35 -14.21
N ARG A 178 0.39 -7.01 -13.17
CA ARG A 178 -0.39 -7.87 -12.26
C ARG A 178 -1.55 -7.10 -11.61
N ALA A 179 -1.29 -5.88 -11.13
CA ALA A 179 -2.31 -5.03 -10.52
C ALA A 179 -3.40 -4.62 -11.51
N TYR A 180 -3.02 -4.32 -12.75
CA TYR A 180 -3.96 -4.02 -13.83
C TYR A 180 -4.84 -5.23 -14.14
N GLN A 181 -4.25 -6.41 -14.33
CA GLN A 181 -5.00 -7.65 -14.58
C GLN A 181 -5.92 -8.01 -13.41
N ALA A 182 -5.46 -7.87 -12.17
CA ALA A 182 -6.29 -8.06 -10.98
C ALA A 182 -7.50 -7.11 -10.98
N SER A 183 -7.29 -5.85 -11.39
CA SER A 183 -8.33 -4.82 -11.40
C SER A 183 -9.42 -5.09 -12.45
N ILE A 184 -9.03 -5.36 -13.69
CA ILE A 184 -10.00 -5.55 -14.79
C ILE A 184 -10.77 -6.86 -14.71
N ASN A 185 -10.27 -7.84 -13.94
CA ASN A 185 -10.89 -9.16 -13.75
C ASN A 185 -11.66 -9.28 -12.42
N ALA A 186 -11.68 -8.24 -11.57
CA ALA A 186 -12.37 -8.28 -10.29
C ALA A 186 -13.90 -8.22 -10.44
N ASP A 187 -14.62 -9.00 -9.62
CA ASP A 187 -16.05 -8.83 -9.42
C ASP A 187 -16.35 -7.73 -8.39
N VAL A 188 -15.47 -7.62 -7.39
CA VAL A 188 -15.51 -6.58 -6.35
C VAL A 188 -14.11 -5.97 -6.21
N PHE A 189 -14.04 -4.66 -6.18
CA PHE A 189 -12.80 -3.92 -5.94
C PHE A 189 -12.95 -3.02 -4.71
N LEU A 190 -12.03 -3.18 -3.74
CA LEU A 190 -11.97 -2.34 -2.55
C LEU A 190 -10.80 -1.35 -2.66
N SER A 191 -11.07 -0.06 -2.46
CA SER A 191 -10.07 1.00 -2.36
C SER A 191 -10.00 1.47 -0.91
N ILE A 192 -8.87 1.23 -0.23
CA ILE A 192 -8.77 1.37 1.22
C ILE A 192 -7.64 2.33 1.61
N GLY A 193 -7.99 3.41 2.33
CA GLY A 193 -7.01 4.32 2.91
C GLY A 193 -6.09 5.01 1.89
N THR A 194 -6.55 5.19 0.65
CA THR A 194 -5.80 5.91 -0.39
C THR A 194 -6.48 7.23 -0.74
N SER A 195 -5.68 8.25 -1.09
CA SER A 195 -6.20 9.54 -1.56
C SER A 195 -6.70 9.52 -3.01
N ALA A 196 -6.43 8.44 -3.74
CA ALA A 196 -6.72 8.28 -5.17
C ALA A 196 -6.11 9.37 -6.07
N GLN A 197 -4.91 9.88 -5.72
CA GLN A 197 -4.22 10.97 -6.45
C GLN A 197 -2.97 10.51 -7.20
N VAL A 198 -2.36 9.39 -6.82
CA VAL A 198 -1.07 8.94 -7.37
C VAL A 198 -1.30 8.03 -8.57
N VAL A 199 -0.98 8.53 -9.76
CA VAL A 199 -1.03 7.76 -11.02
C VAL A 199 0.26 6.92 -11.14
N PRO A 200 0.18 5.67 -11.64
CA PRO A 200 -0.97 4.98 -12.21
C PRO A 200 -1.86 4.24 -11.20
N ALA A 201 -1.45 4.13 -9.93
CA ALA A 201 -2.19 3.37 -8.91
C ALA A 201 -3.65 3.84 -8.73
N SER A 202 -3.90 5.16 -8.81
CA SER A 202 -5.24 5.76 -8.69
C SER A 202 -6.21 5.41 -9.84
N ASP A 203 -5.70 4.86 -10.95
CA ASP A 203 -6.53 4.46 -12.07
C ASP A 203 -7.07 3.03 -11.94
N LEU A 204 -6.42 2.19 -11.11
CA LEU A 204 -6.81 0.79 -10.91
C LEU A 204 -8.29 0.62 -10.49
N PRO A 205 -8.82 1.36 -9.48
CA PRO A 205 -10.24 1.29 -9.12
C PRO A 205 -11.16 1.69 -10.29
N ARG A 206 -10.74 2.67 -11.10
CA ARG A 206 -11.51 3.12 -12.27
C ARG A 206 -11.55 2.08 -13.37
N TYR A 207 -10.44 1.37 -13.60
CA TYR A 207 -10.40 0.22 -14.53
C TYR A 207 -11.32 -0.90 -14.04
N ALA A 208 -11.27 -1.26 -12.76
CA ALA A 208 -12.17 -2.25 -12.20
C ALA A 208 -13.65 -1.89 -12.42
N LYS A 209 -14.04 -0.66 -12.09
CA LYS A 209 -15.43 -0.20 -12.27
C LYS A 209 -15.86 -0.20 -13.74
N ARG A 210 -15.01 0.24 -14.66
CA ARG A 210 -15.31 0.22 -16.11
C ARG A 210 -15.51 -1.20 -16.65
N ASN A 211 -14.89 -2.19 -16.01
CA ASN A 211 -15.06 -3.61 -16.35
C ASN A 211 -16.15 -4.32 -15.55
N GLY A 212 -17.00 -3.56 -14.83
CA GLY A 212 -18.21 -4.08 -14.18
C GLY A 212 -18.06 -4.50 -12.72
N ALA A 213 -16.89 -4.29 -12.10
CA ALA A 213 -16.71 -4.56 -10.68
C ALA A 213 -17.57 -3.64 -9.81
N LEU A 214 -18.10 -4.19 -8.71
CA LEU A 214 -18.62 -3.40 -7.61
C LEU A 214 -17.44 -2.67 -6.95
N LEU A 215 -17.47 -1.35 -6.96
CA LEU A 215 -16.41 -0.52 -6.38
C LEU A 215 -16.79 -0.01 -5.00
N ILE A 216 -16.01 -0.41 -4.00
CA ILE A 216 -16.19 -0.02 -2.59
C ILE A 216 -14.99 0.81 -2.14
N GLU A 217 -15.24 1.94 -1.47
CA GLU A 217 -14.20 2.75 -0.84
C GLU A 217 -14.31 2.67 0.68
N VAL A 218 -13.18 2.44 1.37
CA VAL A 218 -13.06 2.54 2.83
C VAL A 218 -12.10 3.69 3.14
N ASN A 219 -12.63 4.80 3.66
CA ASN A 219 -11.81 5.99 3.96
C ASN A 219 -12.55 6.89 4.97
N PRO A 220 -11.88 7.45 5.97
CA PRO A 220 -12.52 8.40 6.90
C PRO A 220 -12.91 9.71 6.21
N ASN A 221 -12.22 10.10 5.16
CA ASN A 221 -12.45 11.34 4.43
C ASN A 221 -12.84 11.07 2.97
N ARG A 222 -13.55 12.01 2.37
CA ARG A 222 -13.83 11.97 0.92
C ARG A 222 -12.53 12.07 0.14
N THR A 223 -12.46 11.33 -0.97
CA THR A 223 -11.33 11.32 -1.88
C THR A 223 -11.78 11.69 -3.30
N MET A 224 -10.85 11.71 -4.25
CA MET A 224 -11.19 11.89 -5.67
C MET A 224 -11.97 10.70 -6.27
N LEU A 225 -12.11 9.61 -5.54
CA LEU A 225 -12.82 8.43 -5.97
C LEU A 225 -14.27 8.38 -5.45
N THR A 226 -14.55 9.00 -4.31
CA THR A 226 -15.79 8.85 -3.53
C THR A 226 -17.07 9.07 -4.35
N ASP A 227 -17.08 10.03 -5.27
CA ASP A 227 -18.27 10.30 -6.10
C ASP A 227 -18.49 9.25 -7.21
N THR A 228 -17.55 8.34 -7.40
CA THR A 228 -17.61 7.30 -8.43
C THR A 228 -17.81 5.89 -7.89
N VAL A 229 -17.72 5.68 -6.56
CA VAL A 229 -17.89 4.35 -5.96
C VAL A 229 -19.36 3.94 -5.86
N ASP A 230 -19.60 2.64 -5.77
CA ASP A 230 -20.96 2.11 -5.52
C ASP A 230 -21.31 2.15 -4.03
N LEU A 231 -20.29 2.08 -3.17
CA LEU A 231 -20.44 2.16 -1.71
C LEU A 231 -19.22 2.87 -1.10
N TRP A 232 -19.46 3.89 -0.31
CA TRP A 232 -18.46 4.52 0.56
C TRP A 232 -18.71 4.15 2.01
N LEU A 233 -17.78 3.42 2.59
CA LEU A 233 -17.75 3.06 4.00
C LEU A 233 -16.87 4.08 4.73
N GLN A 234 -17.50 5.08 5.33
CA GLN A 234 -16.80 6.15 6.02
C GLN A 234 -16.27 5.68 7.36
N GLY A 235 -14.95 5.65 7.53
CA GLY A 235 -14.29 5.29 8.77
C GLY A 235 -12.86 4.83 8.55
N LYS A 236 -12.17 4.55 9.65
CA LYS A 236 -10.82 4.01 9.64
C LYS A 236 -10.83 2.53 9.22
N ALA A 237 -9.77 2.11 8.54
CA ALA A 237 -9.68 0.76 8.01
C ALA A 237 -9.77 -0.33 9.10
N GLY A 238 -9.13 -0.12 10.25
CA GLY A 238 -9.16 -1.07 11.37
C GLY A 238 -10.51 -1.18 12.07
N GLU A 239 -11.39 -0.18 11.91
CA GLU A 239 -12.75 -0.19 12.44
C GLU A 239 -13.77 -0.78 11.45
N ILE A 240 -13.62 -0.47 10.16
CA ILE A 240 -14.58 -0.82 9.11
C ILE A 240 -14.34 -2.23 8.57
N LEU A 241 -13.08 -2.62 8.27
CA LEU A 241 -12.80 -3.89 7.61
C LEU A 241 -13.20 -5.13 8.42
N PRO A 242 -13.00 -5.20 9.75
CA PRO A 242 -13.51 -6.32 10.53
C PRO A 242 -15.02 -6.50 10.40
N LYS A 243 -15.80 -5.42 10.50
CA LYS A 243 -17.26 -5.43 10.31
C LYS A 243 -17.65 -5.84 8.90
N PHE A 244 -16.94 -5.33 7.89
CA PHE A 244 -17.16 -5.71 6.49
C PHE A 244 -17.01 -7.23 6.29
N VAL A 245 -15.95 -7.81 6.81
CA VAL A 245 -15.68 -9.26 6.70
C VAL A 245 -16.75 -10.08 7.42
N GLU A 246 -17.13 -9.68 8.62
CA GLU A 246 -18.20 -10.34 9.39
C GLU A 246 -19.54 -10.32 8.66
N GLU A 247 -19.96 -9.14 8.19
CA GLU A 247 -21.22 -9.00 7.44
C GLU A 247 -21.17 -9.74 6.10
N TYR A 248 -20.02 -9.75 5.41
CA TYR A 248 -19.86 -10.49 4.16
C TYR A 248 -20.02 -12.00 4.38
N ARG A 249 -19.41 -12.56 5.43
CA ARG A 249 -19.64 -13.98 5.80
C ARG A 249 -21.10 -14.27 6.05
N THR A 250 -21.79 -13.43 6.82
CA THR A 250 -23.22 -13.57 7.09
C THR A 250 -24.06 -13.54 5.80
N ILE A 251 -23.71 -12.69 4.83
CA ILE A 251 -24.37 -12.62 3.53
C ILE A 251 -24.23 -13.94 2.75
N LEU A 252 -23.10 -14.63 2.85
CA LEU A 252 -22.85 -15.89 2.14
C LEU A 252 -23.56 -17.09 2.77
N GLU A 253 -23.94 -17.01 4.05
CA GLU A 253 -24.66 -18.06 4.78
C GLU A 253 -26.19 -17.98 4.57
N THR A 254 -26.71 -16.86 4.01
CA THR A 254 -28.14 -16.63 3.74
C THR A 254 -28.50 -16.77 2.26
#